data_3ab105b8739d031ac994386516aa79b6
#
_entry.id   3ab105b8739d031ac994386516aa79b6
#
_cell.length_a   1.000
_cell.length_b   1.000
_cell.length_c   1.000
_cell.angle_alpha   90.00
_cell.angle_beta   90.00
_cell.angle_gamma   90.00
#
_symmetry.space_group_name_H-M   'P 1'
#
loop_
_entity.id
_entity.type
_entity.pdbx_description
1 polymer ?
#
loop_
_entity_poly.entity_id
_entity_poly.type
_entity_poly.pdbx_seq_one_letter_code
_entity_poly.pdbx_strand_id
1 'polypeptide(L)'
;MKRIDTIKIQGFKSIASAELTLGDLNVIIGANGSGTSNLIGVFRLLERVLTHHLQLYVASEPDRLLHHGRKITPALTVDVTLGENAYGFKLKAVQDTLVFEYERNGADLIGVGHKESKLEDIAPLSPHPVLKPGLPEWGHLMVYHFHDTSDTSPAKQTVDVDDNR
;
A
#
# COMPACT_ATOMS: atom_id res chain seq x y z
N MET A 1 2.62 -19.91 1.85
CA MET A 1 2.41 -18.56 1.32
C MET A 1 2.87 -17.58 2.40
N LYS A 2 3.84 -16.74 2.11
CA LYS A 2 4.26 -15.72 3.10
C LYS A 2 3.21 -14.63 3.14
N ARG A 3 2.85 -14.18 4.33
CA ARG A 3 1.87 -13.10 4.58
C ARG A 3 2.57 -11.91 5.22
N ILE A 4 1.92 -10.77 5.19
CA ILE A 4 2.35 -9.64 6.01
C ILE A 4 2.03 -9.98 7.46
N ASP A 5 3.05 -10.02 8.33
CA ASP A 5 2.88 -10.28 9.76
C ASP A 5 2.62 -8.99 10.53
N THR A 6 3.35 -7.94 10.19
CA THR A 6 3.13 -6.62 10.80
C THR A 6 3.16 -5.52 9.76
N ILE A 7 2.41 -4.46 10.02
CA ILE A 7 2.49 -3.22 9.26
C ILE A 7 2.52 -2.03 10.22
N LYS A 8 3.51 -1.15 10.05
CA LYS A 8 3.62 0.13 10.74
C LYS A 8 3.41 1.25 9.75
N ILE A 9 2.59 2.20 10.14
CA ILE A 9 2.15 3.30 9.29
C ILE A 9 2.30 4.59 10.07
N GLN A 10 2.86 5.62 9.45
CA GLN A 10 2.91 6.97 10.01
C GLN A 10 2.58 7.99 8.95
N GLY A 11 1.76 8.96 9.31
CA GLY A 11 1.51 10.14 8.50
C GLY A 11 0.71 9.94 7.22
N PHE A 12 -0.15 8.91 7.15
CA PHE A 12 -0.95 8.61 5.96
C PHE A 12 -2.43 8.99 6.15
N LYS A 13 -2.93 9.95 5.39
CA LYS A 13 -4.34 10.42 5.39
C LYS A 13 -4.84 10.69 6.81
N SER A 14 -5.84 9.95 7.33
CA SER A 14 -6.33 10.10 8.70
C SER A 14 -5.49 9.35 9.73
N ILE A 15 -4.52 8.55 9.31
CA ILE A 15 -3.67 7.75 10.19
C ILE A 15 -2.43 8.55 10.57
N ALA A 16 -2.40 9.09 11.78
CA ALA A 16 -1.22 9.74 12.32
C ALA A 16 -0.11 8.71 12.59
N SER A 17 -0.47 7.62 13.28
CA SER A 17 0.40 6.47 13.54
C SER A 17 -0.45 5.24 13.83
N ALA A 18 -0.07 4.09 13.28
CA ALA A 18 -0.67 2.80 13.57
C ALA A 18 0.38 1.69 13.45
N GLU A 19 0.26 0.68 14.29
CA GLU A 19 1.00 -0.57 14.19
C GLU A 19 0.02 -1.73 14.35
N LEU A 20 0.00 -2.63 13.37
CA LEU A 20 -0.92 -3.75 13.31
C LEU A 20 -0.16 -5.05 13.15
N THR A 21 -0.54 -6.05 13.94
CA THR A 21 -0.15 -7.45 13.73
C THR A 21 -1.29 -8.13 12.99
N LEU A 22 -0.97 -8.77 11.87
CA LEU A 22 -1.95 -9.36 10.96
C LEU A 22 -1.93 -10.88 11.09
N GLY A 23 -3.14 -11.48 11.06
CA GLY A 23 -3.35 -12.91 11.01
C GLY A 23 -3.69 -13.39 9.58
N ASP A 24 -4.05 -14.67 9.46
CA ASP A 24 -4.51 -15.23 8.18
C ASP A 24 -5.81 -14.59 7.69
N LEU A 25 -6.67 -14.22 8.63
CA LEU A 25 -7.90 -13.46 8.41
C LEU A 25 -7.96 -12.30 9.40
N ASN A 26 -8.18 -11.11 8.88
CA ASN A 26 -8.34 -9.90 9.68
C ASN A 26 -9.69 -9.27 9.33
N VAL A 27 -10.51 -9.02 10.33
CA VAL A 27 -11.78 -8.33 10.17
C VAL A 27 -11.67 -6.95 10.80
N ILE A 28 -11.87 -5.92 9.99
CA ILE A 28 -11.78 -4.53 10.42
C ILE A 28 -13.20 -3.96 10.48
N ILE A 29 -13.60 -3.54 11.66
CA ILE A 29 -14.92 -2.97 11.90
C ILE A 29 -14.74 -1.55 12.41
N GLY A 30 -15.51 -0.63 11.86
CA GLY A 30 -15.50 0.77 12.26
C GLY A 30 -16.69 1.53 11.73
N ALA A 31 -17.10 2.57 12.43
CA ALA A 31 -18.12 3.50 11.95
C ALA A 31 -17.65 4.23 10.69
N ASN A 32 -18.58 4.77 9.91
CA ASN A 32 -18.23 5.62 8.77
C ASN A 32 -17.36 6.80 9.24
N GLY A 33 -16.24 7.02 8.57
CA GLY A 33 -15.26 8.04 8.93
C GLY A 33 -14.21 7.62 9.98
N SER A 34 -14.25 6.39 10.52
CA SER A 34 -13.28 5.90 11.51
C SER A 34 -11.87 5.67 10.96
N GLY A 35 -11.67 5.81 9.65
CA GLY A 35 -10.36 5.57 9.01
C GLY A 35 -10.16 4.17 8.42
N THR A 36 -11.16 3.27 8.50
CA THR A 36 -11.09 1.91 7.93
C THR A 36 -10.71 1.92 6.45
N SER A 37 -11.34 2.79 5.64
CA SER A 37 -11.00 2.96 4.22
C SER A 37 -9.58 3.47 3.99
N ASN A 38 -9.05 4.27 4.91
CA ASN A 38 -7.68 4.76 4.84
C ASN A 38 -6.67 3.66 5.16
N LEU A 39 -7.01 2.73 6.07
CA LEU A 39 -6.17 1.56 6.31
C LEU A 39 -6.10 0.65 5.07
N ILE A 40 -7.23 0.40 4.40
CA ILE A 40 -7.24 -0.29 3.09
C ILE A 40 -6.41 0.50 2.07
N GLY A 41 -6.48 1.83 2.12
CA GLY A 41 -5.67 2.72 1.28
C GLY A 41 -4.16 2.55 1.44
N VAL A 42 -3.67 2.13 2.62
CA VAL A 42 -2.24 1.83 2.84
C VAL A 42 -1.81 0.61 2.03
N PHE A 43 -2.61 -0.46 2.00
CA PHE A 43 -2.31 -1.64 1.18
C PHE A 43 -2.34 -1.30 -0.31
N ARG A 44 -3.22 -0.40 -0.73
CA ARG A 44 -3.24 0.11 -2.11
C ARG A 44 -1.99 0.95 -2.41
N LEU A 45 -1.55 1.81 -1.47
CA LEU A 45 -0.28 2.53 -1.62
C LEU A 45 0.89 1.55 -1.76
N LEU A 46 0.96 0.52 -0.91
CA LEU A 46 1.99 -0.50 -0.96
C LEU A 46 2.00 -1.23 -2.31
N GLU A 47 0.83 -1.65 -2.81
CA GLU A 47 0.69 -2.23 -4.15
C GLU A 47 1.23 -1.28 -5.23
N ARG A 48 0.87 0.00 -5.20
CA ARG A 48 1.32 0.99 -6.19
C ARG A 48 2.81 1.26 -6.14
N VAL A 49 3.40 1.25 -4.96
CA VAL A 49 4.85 1.33 -4.77
C VAL A 49 5.52 0.12 -5.42
N LEU A 50 5.06 -1.09 -5.11
CA LEU A 50 5.66 -2.34 -5.59
C LEU A 50 5.47 -2.58 -7.09
N THR A 51 4.45 -1.98 -7.71
CA THR A 51 4.16 -2.11 -9.14
C THR A 51 4.64 -0.93 -9.98
N HIS A 52 5.47 -0.04 -9.44
CA HIS A 52 5.99 1.16 -10.15
C HIS A 52 4.89 2.09 -10.68
N HIS A 53 3.82 2.25 -9.89
CA HIS A 53 2.70 3.14 -10.20
C HIS A 53 2.47 4.20 -9.12
N LEU A 54 3.51 4.52 -8.32
CA LEU A 54 3.37 5.48 -7.23
C LEU A 54 2.96 6.86 -7.75
N GLN A 55 3.64 7.39 -8.79
CA GLN A 55 3.34 8.72 -9.28
C GLN A 55 1.96 8.81 -9.93
N LEU A 56 1.51 7.74 -10.59
CA LEU A 56 0.15 7.65 -11.11
C LEU A 56 -0.88 7.68 -9.97
N TYR A 57 -0.58 7.01 -8.86
CA TYR A 57 -1.45 7.00 -7.67
C TYR A 57 -1.48 8.36 -6.95
N VAL A 58 -0.34 9.06 -6.91
CA VAL A 58 -0.23 10.43 -6.35
C VAL A 58 -1.07 11.42 -7.15
N ALA A 59 -1.15 11.24 -8.49
CA ALA A 59 -1.94 12.06 -9.40
C ALA A 59 -1.71 13.57 -9.22
N SER A 60 -0.46 13.99 -8.99
CA SER A 60 -0.02 15.38 -8.72
C SER A 60 -0.62 16.02 -7.46
N GLU A 61 -1.22 15.22 -6.58
CA GLU A 61 -1.84 15.69 -5.33
C GLU A 61 -1.23 14.98 -4.09
N PRO A 62 0.08 15.13 -3.82
CA PRO A 62 0.75 14.41 -2.74
C PRO A 62 0.20 14.73 -1.35
N ASP A 63 -0.32 15.94 -1.14
CA ASP A 63 -0.90 16.37 0.14
C ASP A 63 -2.12 15.54 0.56
N ARG A 64 -2.86 14.97 -0.40
CA ARG A 64 -4.01 14.08 -0.12
C ARG A 64 -3.61 12.76 0.53
N LEU A 65 -2.35 12.36 0.40
CA LEU A 65 -1.82 11.14 1.00
C LEU A 65 -1.15 11.40 2.35
N LEU A 66 -0.78 12.64 2.65
CA LEU A 66 -0.14 13.03 3.90
C LEU A 66 -1.18 13.40 4.96
N HIS A 67 -0.94 13.01 6.21
CA HIS A 67 -1.78 13.31 7.34
C HIS A 67 -1.84 14.82 7.59
N HIS A 68 -3.00 15.43 7.34
CA HIS A 68 -3.21 16.90 7.36
C HIS A 68 -2.31 17.70 6.40
N GLY A 69 -1.79 17.04 5.33
CA GLY A 69 -0.95 17.66 4.31
C GLY A 69 0.48 17.93 4.76
N ARG A 70 1.35 18.31 3.80
CA ARG A 70 2.81 18.46 3.99
C ARG A 70 3.23 19.50 5.00
N LYS A 71 2.39 20.49 5.29
CA LYS A 71 2.69 21.52 6.29
C LYS A 71 2.70 20.98 7.71
N ILE A 72 1.90 19.97 7.99
CA ILE A 72 1.77 19.33 9.29
C ILE A 72 2.58 18.03 9.31
N THR A 73 2.45 17.21 8.27
CA THR A 73 3.12 15.92 8.15
C THR A 73 3.96 15.92 6.87
N PRO A 74 5.25 16.27 6.94
CA PRO A 74 6.09 16.44 5.76
C PRO A 74 6.37 15.14 5.00
N ALA A 75 6.19 13.99 5.66
CA ALA A 75 6.45 12.68 5.08
C ALA A 75 5.52 11.62 5.68
N LEU A 76 5.27 10.55 4.93
CA LEU A 76 4.65 9.32 5.41
C LEU A 76 5.66 8.18 5.44
N THR A 77 5.45 7.21 6.34
CA THR A 77 6.30 6.03 6.45
C THR A 77 5.42 4.78 6.46
N VAL A 78 5.86 3.74 5.75
CA VAL A 78 5.27 2.41 5.80
C VAL A 78 6.40 1.40 5.96
N ASP A 79 6.28 0.53 6.98
CA ASP A 79 7.17 -0.60 7.20
C ASP A 79 6.33 -1.87 7.33
N VAL A 80 6.74 -2.94 6.64
CA VAL A 80 6.08 -4.25 6.67
C VAL A 80 7.08 -5.35 6.98
N THR A 81 6.62 -6.39 7.70
CA THR A 81 7.40 -7.60 7.92
C THR A 81 6.66 -8.82 7.36
N LEU A 82 7.41 -9.78 6.82
CA LEU A 82 6.92 -11.04 6.28
C LEU A 82 7.88 -12.16 6.70
N GLY A 83 7.60 -12.81 7.82
CA GLY A 83 8.54 -13.74 8.45
C GLY A 83 9.84 -13.01 8.82
N GLU A 84 10.96 -13.47 8.27
CA GLU A 84 12.29 -12.88 8.48
C GLU A 84 12.58 -11.68 7.56
N ASN A 85 11.71 -11.42 6.58
CA ASN A 85 11.90 -10.33 5.62
C ASN A 85 11.21 -9.06 6.11
N ALA A 86 11.79 -7.92 5.79
CA ALA A 86 11.21 -6.62 6.05
C ALA A 86 11.38 -5.70 4.83
N TYR A 87 10.39 -4.87 4.59
CA TYR A 87 10.46 -3.84 3.58
C TYR A 87 9.89 -2.54 4.15
N GLY A 88 10.52 -1.43 3.86
CA GLY A 88 10.04 -0.16 4.36
C GLY A 88 10.45 1.01 3.50
N PHE A 89 9.64 2.06 3.54
CA PHE A 89 9.92 3.30 2.82
C PHE A 89 9.36 4.50 3.55
N LYS A 90 9.99 5.63 3.30
CA LYS A 90 9.51 6.95 3.70
C LYS A 90 9.39 7.83 2.47
N LEU A 91 8.20 8.38 2.27
CA LEU A 91 7.87 9.25 1.15
C LEU A 91 7.66 10.67 1.64
N LYS A 92 8.27 11.64 0.97
CA LYS A 92 8.06 13.08 1.22
C LYS A 92 7.53 13.78 -0.02
N ALA A 93 6.72 14.81 0.20
CA ALA A 93 6.23 15.64 -0.89
C ALA A 93 7.32 16.58 -1.40
N VAL A 94 7.55 16.56 -2.71
CA VAL A 94 8.43 17.49 -3.41
C VAL A 94 7.67 18.02 -4.63
N GLN A 95 7.34 19.29 -4.64
CA GLN A 95 6.43 19.87 -5.65
C GLN A 95 5.12 19.09 -5.70
N ASP A 96 4.74 18.54 -6.86
CA ASP A 96 3.50 17.81 -7.10
C ASP A 96 3.71 16.29 -7.08
N THR A 97 4.79 15.81 -6.49
CA THR A 97 5.14 14.38 -6.43
C THR A 97 5.45 13.93 -5.01
N LEU A 98 5.44 12.61 -4.80
CA LEU A 98 6.09 11.98 -3.66
C LEU A 98 7.42 11.39 -4.12
N VAL A 99 8.47 11.61 -3.33
CA VAL A 99 9.78 11.02 -3.56
C VAL A 99 10.19 10.19 -2.35
N PHE A 100 10.95 9.14 -2.59
CA PHE A 100 11.52 8.33 -1.52
C PHE A 100 12.57 9.15 -0.76
N GLU A 101 12.30 9.46 0.49
CA GLU A 101 13.33 9.97 1.40
C GLU A 101 14.29 8.85 1.75
N TYR A 102 13.77 7.64 1.91
CA TYR A 102 14.50 6.37 1.86
C TYR A 102 13.59 5.22 1.42
N GLU A 103 14.21 4.19 0.87
CA GLU A 103 13.64 2.87 0.61
C GLU A 103 14.62 1.82 1.13
N ARG A 104 14.12 0.78 1.82
CA ARG A 104 14.97 -0.25 2.42
C ARG A 104 14.37 -1.65 2.28
N ASN A 105 15.26 -2.65 2.17
CA ASN A 105 14.94 -4.06 2.26
C ASN A 105 15.65 -4.63 3.49
N GLY A 106 14.92 -4.95 4.54
CA GLY A 106 15.52 -5.25 5.83
C GLY A 106 16.32 -4.06 6.38
N ALA A 107 17.61 -4.31 6.64
CA ALA A 107 18.56 -3.28 7.07
C ALA A 107 19.20 -2.51 5.89
N ASP A 108 19.11 -3.05 4.68
CA ASP A 108 19.80 -2.51 3.50
C ASP A 108 19.04 -1.33 2.92
N LEU A 109 19.73 -0.19 2.77
CA LEU A 109 19.22 0.98 2.07
C LEU A 109 19.25 0.73 0.56
N ILE A 110 18.07 0.75 -0.07
CA ILE A 110 17.95 0.59 -1.53
C ILE A 110 18.26 1.89 -2.25
N GLY A 111 17.78 3.02 -1.73
CA GLY A 111 18.02 4.31 -2.37
C GLY A 111 17.30 5.47 -1.70
N VAL A 112 17.59 6.67 -2.21
CA VAL A 112 17.02 7.96 -1.79
C VAL A 112 16.73 8.84 -3.01
N GLY A 113 15.75 9.71 -2.91
CA GLY A 113 15.46 10.74 -3.91
C GLY A 113 14.79 10.26 -5.20
N HIS A 114 14.50 8.97 -5.34
CA HIS A 114 13.83 8.41 -6.51
C HIS A 114 12.30 8.55 -6.41
N LYS A 115 11.62 8.42 -7.54
CA LYS A 115 10.17 8.61 -7.65
C LYS A 115 9.37 7.31 -7.67
N GLU A 116 9.97 6.23 -8.15
CA GLU A 116 9.38 4.88 -8.17
C GLU A 116 10.30 3.93 -7.42
N SER A 117 9.79 2.81 -6.90
CA SER A 117 10.58 1.81 -6.17
C SER A 117 11.76 1.31 -6.99
N LYS A 118 12.88 1.07 -6.33
CA LYS A 118 14.08 0.42 -6.89
C LYS A 118 14.25 -1.02 -6.42
N LEU A 119 13.24 -1.58 -5.80
CA LEU A 119 13.32 -2.93 -5.22
C LEU A 119 13.66 -3.99 -6.28
N GLU A 120 13.18 -3.85 -7.51
CA GLU A 120 13.50 -4.76 -8.63
C GLU A 120 14.95 -4.64 -9.07
N ASP A 121 15.52 -3.44 -9.04
CA ASP A 121 16.88 -3.18 -9.52
C ASP A 121 17.93 -3.91 -8.68
N ILE A 122 17.67 -4.06 -7.38
CA ILE A 122 18.60 -4.68 -6.45
C ILE A 122 18.41 -6.18 -6.28
N ALA A 123 17.27 -6.72 -6.72
CA ALA A 123 16.95 -8.14 -6.55
C ALA A 123 18.04 -9.11 -7.05
N PRO A 124 18.75 -8.84 -8.17
CA PRO A 124 19.83 -9.68 -8.65
C PRO A 124 21.13 -9.58 -7.84
N LEU A 125 21.31 -8.49 -7.07
CA LEU A 125 22.58 -8.11 -6.44
C LEU A 125 22.61 -8.36 -4.94
N SER A 126 21.45 -8.60 -4.31
CA SER A 126 21.37 -8.79 -2.86
C SER A 126 21.71 -10.22 -2.45
N PRO A 127 22.64 -10.41 -1.47
CA PRO A 127 22.90 -11.71 -0.87
C PRO A 127 21.77 -12.19 0.06
N HIS A 128 20.86 -11.28 0.42
CA HIS A 128 19.69 -11.58 1.25
C HIS A 128 18.46 -11.85 0.39
N PRO A 129 17.47 -12.64 0.89
CA PRO A 129 16.23 -12.85 0.18
C PRO A 129 15.52 -11.50 0.02
N VAL A 130 15.67 -10.92 -1.17
CA VAL A 130 14.99 -9.70 -1.57
C VAL A 130 13.53 -10.02 -1.78
N LEU A 131 12.67 -9.20 -1.21
CA LEU A 131 11.27 -9.18 -1.60
C LEU A 131 11.19 -8.73 -3.06
N LYS A 132 11.18 -9.69 -3.98
CA LYS A 132 11.09 -9.37 -5.41
C LYS A 132 9.67 -8.94 -5.73
N PRO A 133 9.43 -7.74 -6.26
CA PRO A 133 8.19 -7.43 -6.95
C PRO A 133 7.96 -8.48 -8.03
N GLY A 134 6.76 -8.99 -8.15
CA GLY A 134 6.45 -10.05 -9.12
C GLY A 134 6.75 -11.48 -8.66
N LEU A 135 7.32 -11.73 -7.47
CA LEU A 135 7.24 -13.03 -6.86
C LEU A 135 5.80 -13.34 -6.42
N PRO A 136 5.40 -14.62 -6.41
CA PRO A 136 4.07 -15.04 -5.94
C PRO A 136 3.72 -14.51 -4.54
N GLU A 137 4.72 -14.10 -3.76
CA GLU A 137 4.57 -13.58 -2.40
C GLU A 137 3.96 -12.16 -2.35
N TRP A 138 4.23 -11.30 -3.34
CA TRP A 138 3.68 -9.93 -3.43
C TRP A 138 2.74 -9.72 -4.63
N GLY A 139 2.87 -10.54 -5.67
CA GLY A 139 2.06 -10.43 -6.89
C GLY A 139 0.57 -10.70 -6.68
N HIS A 140 0.18 -11.06 -5.45
CA HIS A 140 -1.20 -11.31 -5.05
C HIS A 140 -1.72 -10.33 -3.99
N LEU A 141 -1.02 -9.22 -3.72
CA LEU A 141 -1.61 -8.14 -2.94
C LEU A 141 -2.69 -7.47 -3.79
N MET A 142 -3.88 -7.99 -3.73
CA MET A 142 -5.03 -7.44 -4.48
C MET A 142 -6.00 -6.82 -3.49
N VAL A 143 -6.32 -5.55 -3.71
CA VAL A 143 -7.35 -4.86 -2.95
C VAL A 143 -8.67 -4.94 -3.71
N TYR A 144 -9.56 -5.81 -3.24
CA TYR A 144 -10.92 -5.90 -3.76
C TYR A 144 -11.84 -4.99 -2.97
N HIS A 145 -12.57 -4.14 -3.65
CA HIS A 145 -13.68 -3.37 -3.09
C HIS A 145 -15.00 -4.07 -3.40
N PHE A 146 -15.65 -4.61 -2.37
CA PHE A 146 -17.01 -5.16 -2.48
C PHE A 146 -18.09 -4.10 -2.19
N HIS A 147 -17.74 -2.82 -2.18
CA HIS A 147 -18.64 -1.72 -1.82
C HIS A 147 -19.13 -0.91 -3.01
N ASP A 148 -19.56 -1.55 -4.05
CA ASP A 148 -20.55 -0.92 -4.92
C ASP A 148 -21.94 -1.41 -4.48
N THR A 149 -22.58 -0.68 -3.58
CA THR A 149 -23.97 -0.88 -3.17
C THR A 149 -24.94 -0.08 -4.02
N SER A 150 -24.47 0.57 -5.10
CA SER A 150 -25.32 1.26 -6.05
C SER A 150 -26.24 0.27 -6.76
N ASP A 151 -27.38 0.76 -7.27
CA ASP A 151 -28.32 -0.09 -8.02
C ASP A 151 -27.73 -0.57 -9.36
N THR A 152 -26.63 0.06 -9.82
CA THR A 152 -25.85 -0.32 -11.00
C THR A 152 -24.68 -1.24 -10.68
N SER A 153 -24.51 -1.65 -9.41
CA SER A 153 -23.43 -2.55 -8.99
C SER A 153 -23.49 -3.88 -9.73
N PRO A 154 -22.37 -4.38 -10.27
CA PRO A 154 -22.31 -5.71 -10.86
C PRO A 154 -22.78 -6.82 -9.91
N ALA A 155 -22.63 -6.61 -8.59
CA ALA A 155 -23.09 -7.55 -7.58
C ALA A 155 -24.64 -7.58 -7.42
N LYS A 156 -25.33 -6.53 -7.90
CA LYS A 156 -26.80 -6.44 -7.90
C LYS A 156 -27.44 -6.70 -9.26
N GLN A 157 -26.63 -6.82 -10.31
CA GLN A 157 -27.12 -7.25 -11.61
C GLN A 157 -27.42 -8.74 -11.53
N THR A 158 -28.64 -9.10 -11.15
CA THR A 158 -29.19 -10.42 -11.42
C THR A 158 -29.19 -10.61 -12.92
N VAL A 159 -28.35 -11.51 -13.39
CA VAL A 159 -28.53 -12.07 -14.73
C VAL A 159 -29.83 -12.85 -14.66
N ASP A 160 -30.89 -12.33 -15.26
CA ASP A 160 -32.09 -13.12 -15.55
C ASP A 160 -31.64 -14.29 -16.42
N VAL A 161 -31.49 -15.44 -15.79
CA VAL A 161 -31.37 -16.70 -16.53
C VAL A 161 -32.77 -16.95 -17.06
N ASP A 162 -32.99 -16.52 -18.31
CA ASP A 162 -34.17 -16.97 -19.06
C ASP A 162 -34.16 -18.50 -19.09
N ASP A 163 -35.04 -19.04 -18.31
CA ASP A 163 -35.34 -20.48 -18.28
C ASP A 163 -36.04 -20.82 -19.59
N ASN A 164 -35.23 -21.21 -20.58
CA ASN A 164 -35.74 -21.72 -21.83
C ASN A 164 -36.45 -23.06 -21.59
N ARG A 165 -37.77 -23.02 -21.68
CA ARG A 165 -38.60 -24.19 -21.93
C ARG A 165 -38.33 -24.81 -23.30
#